data_9430bedec1e1616bdf3786a982ac0a2b
#
_entry.id   9430bedec1e1616bdf3786a982ac0a2b
#
_cell.length_a   1.000
_cell.length_b   1.000
_cell.length_c   1.000
_cell.angle_alpha   90.00
_cell.angle_beta   90.00
_cell.angle_gamma   90.00
#
_symmetry.space_group_name_H-M   'P 1'
#
loop_
_entity.id
_entity.type
_entity.pdbx_description
1 polymer ?
#
loop_
_entity_poly.entity_id
_entity_poly.type
_entity_poly.pdbx_seq_one_letter_code
_entity_poly.pdbx_strand_id
1 'polypeptide(L)'
;VIKKTQFENLDIITSNVDLSGLEVETADDSNRAFILKTKLTAYLNDSRRLYDYVLIDCPPSLSLLTVMALVSSNSLLVPLQTEFFALEGLTQLMKTIERIKVSLNPDLKIRGILLTMYDKRNKLSSQVEKEARDYFSEKVYSTVIPRNVRLSEAPSHGMPVLIYDKTCPGSKSYFSFTDEFMNQESTIGSAA
;
A
#
# COMPACT_ATOMS: atom_id res chain seq x y z
N VAL A 1 1.30 13.43 17.77
CA VAL A 1 1.87 12.44 16.85
C VAL A 1 1.45 12.70 15.41
N ILE A 2 0.19 13.08 15.14
CA ILE A 2 -0.28 13.42 13.79
C ILE A 2 0.12 14.83 13.44
N LYS A 3 0.74 15.02 12.28
CA LYS A 3 1.21 16.30 11.76
C LYS A 3 0.44 16.67 10.52
N LYS A 4 0.08 17.96 10.42
CA LYS A 4 -0.43 18.51 9.16
C LYS A 4 0.71 18.62 8.16
N THR A 5 0.43 18.26 6.92
CA THR A 5 1.35 18.53 5.81
C THR A 5 1.04 19.91 5.21
N GLN A 6 1.89 20.33 4.29
CA GLN A 6 1.62 21.52 3.46
C GLN A 6 0.54 21.28 2.39
N PHE A 7 0.07 20.05 2.24
CA PHE A 7 -0.96 19.67 1.27
C PHE A 7 -2.32 19.63 1.97
N GLU A 8 -3.30 20.22 1.32
CA GLU A 8 -4.67 20.21 1.82
C GLU A 8 -5.20 18.77 1.91
N ASN A 9 -5.95 18.49 2.96
CA ASN A 9 -6.56 17.17 3.23
C ASN A 9 -5.58 16.00 3.39
N LEU A 10 -4.29 16.27 3.62
CA LEU A 10 -3.28 15.26 3.90
C LEU A 10 -2.61 15.49 5.24
N ASP A 11 -2.88 14.63 6.19
CA ASP A 11 -2.17 14.55 7.47
C ASP A 11 -1.23 13.34 7.46
N ILE A 12 -0.18 13.36 8.27
CA ILE A 12 0.82 12.28 8.32
C ILE A 12 1.14 11.87 9.76
N ILE A 13 1.28 10.57 9.96
CA ILE A 13 1.91 9.98 11.13
C ILE A 13 3.30 9.53 10.70
N THR A 14 4.33 10.17 11.25
CA THR A 14 5.71 9.79 10.95
C THR A 14 6.20 8.71 11.91
N SER A 15 7.03 7.81 11.41
CA SER A 15 7.79 6.85 12.22
C SER A 15 9.30 7.11 12.09
N ASN A 16 10.05 6.55 13.02
CA ASN A 16 11.51 6.54 13.01
C ASN A 16 12.01 5.13 13.39
N VAL A 17 13.32 4.97 13.49
CA VAL A 17 13.98 3.69 13.80
C VAL A 17 13.52 3.12 15.14
N ASP A 18 13.15 3.97 16.11
CA ASP A 18 12.71 3.53 17.43
C ASP A 18 11.45 2.66 17.38
N LEU A 19 10.63 2.82 16.34
CA LEU A 19 9.43 1.98 16.15
C LEU A 19 9.78 0.48 16.03
N SER A 20 10.96 0.14 15.55
CA SER A 20 11.43 -1.25 15.49
C SER A 20 11.62 -1.87 16.88
N GLY A 21 11.85 -1.05 17.89
CA GLY A 21 11.93 -1.49 19.28
C GLY A 21 10.63 -2.03 19.84
N LEU A 22 9.50 -1.67 19.23
CA LEU A 22 8.17 -2.12 19.66
C LEU A 22 8.05 -3.64 19.66
N GLU A 23 8.74 -4.35 18.77
CA GLU A 23 8.73 -5.81 18.70
C GLU A 23 9.29 -6.43 20.01
N VAL A 24 10.34 -5.84 20.56
CA VAL A 24 10.98 -6.28 21.81
C VAL A 24 10.15 -5.85 23.00
N GLU A 25 9.71 -4.60 23.02
CA GLU A 25 8.94 -4.03 24.14
C GLU A 25 7.59 -4.73 24.36
N THR A 26 7.01 -5.27 23.31
CA THR A 26 5.71 -5.95 23.35
C THR A 26 5.82 -7.47 23.25
N ALA A 27 7.01 -8.05 23.45
CA ALA A 27 7.24 -9.49 23.25
C ALA A 27 6.29 -10.36 24.09
N ASP A 28 6.00 -9.94 25.31
CA ASP A 28 5.12 -10.66 26.25
C ASP A 28 3.64 -10.28 26.13
N ASP A 29 3.29 -9.31 25.27
CA ASP A 29 1.89 -8.91 25.08
C ASP A 29 1.20 -9.81 24.03
N SER A 30 0.26 -10.64 24.47
CA SER A 30 -0.55 -11.50 23.59
C SER A 30 -1.38 -10.71 22.56
N ASN A 31 -1.69 -9.44 22.83
CA ASN A 31 -2.49 -8.57 21.97
C ASN A 31 -1.64 -7.64 21.11
N ARG A 32 -0.31 -7.82 21.08
CA ARG A 32 0.61 -6.94 20.34
C ARG A 32 0.23 -6.70 18.88
N ALA A 33 -0.35 -7.68 18.19
CA ALA A 33 -0.79 -7.54 16.81
C ALA A 33 -1.94 -6.51 16.63
N PHE A 34 -2.69 -6.22 17.69
CA PHE A 34 -3.86 -5.34 17.66
C PHE A 34 -3.58 -3.92 18.17
N ILE A 35 -2.38 -3.62 18.63
CA ILE A 35 -2.02 -2.32 19.23
C ILE A 35 -2.34 -1.18 18.24
N LEU A 36 -1.90 -1.29 16.99
CA LEU A 36 -2.15 -0.25 15.97
C LEU A 36 -3.65 -0.10 15.70
N LYS A 37 -4.37 -1.20 15.52
CA LYS A 37 -5.83 -1.20 15.30
C LYS A 37 -6.56 -0.47 16.43
N THR A 38 -6.23 -0.81 17.68
CA THR A 38 -6.86 -0.20 18.86
C THR A 38 -6.61 1.30 18.90
N LYS A 39 -5.35 1.73 18.67
CA LYS A 39 -4.99 3.16 18.69
C LYS A 39 -5.61 3.95 17.55
N LEU A 40 -5.61 3.42 16.33
CA LEU A 40 -6.25 4.06 15.18
C LEU A 40 -7.76 4.17 15.37
N THR A 41 -8.42 3.10 15.79
CA THR A 41 -9.87 3.11 16.03
C THR A 41 -10.25 4.15 17.10
N ALA A 42 -9.53 4.18 18.21
CA ALA A 42 -9.76 5.17 19.27
C ALA A 42 -9.59 6.59 18.75
N TYR A 43 -8.53 6.84 17.96
CA TYR A 43 -8.29 8.17 17.39
C TYR A 43 -9.37 8.57 16.38
N LEU A 44 -9.74 7.71 15.46
CA LEU A 44 -10.74 7.99 14.43
C LEU A 44 -12.12 8.26 15.03
N ASN A 45 -12.47 7.56 16.10
CA ASN A 45 -13.75 7.75 16.80
C ASN A 45 -13.79 9.05 17.64
N ASP A 46 -12.65 9.49 18.17
CA ASP A 46 -12.56 10.71 19.01
C ASP A 46 -12.27 11.95 18.16
N SER A 47 -11.75 11.79 16.94
CA SER A 47 -11.36 12.90 16.09
C SER A 47 -12.58 13.61 15.51
N ARG A 48 -12.59 14.97 15.56
CA ARG A 48 -13.56 15.78 14.83
C ARG A 48 -13.29 15.82 13.32
N ARG A 49 -12.26 15.14 12.86
CA ARG A 49 -11.86 15.04 11.46
C ARG A 49 -12.30 13.70 10.91
N LEU A 50 -13.00 13.77 9.80
CA LEU A 50 -13.33 12.59 9.01
C LEU A 50 -12.20 12.39 7.99
N TYR A 51 -11.64 11.19 7.96
CA TYR A 51 -10.69 10.76 6.95
C TYR A 51 -11.40 9.76 6.04
N ASP A 52 -11.36 10.00 4.74
CA ASP A 52 -11.89 9.06 3.76
C ASP A 52 -11.00 7.82 3.66
N TYR A 53 -9.68 8.03 3.78
CA TYR A 53 -8.67 6.97 3.66
C TYR A 53 -7.60 7.11 4.74
N VAL A 54 -7.12 5.94 5.21
CA VAL A 54 -5.90 5.81 6.01
C VAL A 54 -4.97 4.87 5.26
N LEU A 55 -3.85 5.38 4.78
CA LEU A 55 -2.83 4.62 4.07
C LEU A 55 -1.69 4.27 5.02
N ILE A 56 -1.38 2.98 5.15
CA ILE A 56 -0.28 2.49 5.98
C ILE A 56 0.84 2.00 5.06
N ASP A 57 1.93 2.77 4.98
CA ASP A 57 3.13 2.36 4.25
C ASP A 57 3.92 1.35 5.07
N CYS A 58 4.18 0.18 4.48
CA CYS A 58 4.79 -0.95 5.16
C CYS A 58 6.14 -1.32 4.53
N PRO A 59 7.14 -1.73 5.34
CA PRO A 59 8.37 -2.28 4.81
C PRO A 59 8.10 -3.63 4.11
N PRO A 60 8.97 -4.09 3.20
CA PRO A 60 8.82 -5.36 2.50
C PRO A 60 9.08 -6.60 3.36
N SER A 61 9.21 -6.44 4.67
CA SER A 61 9.43 -7.52 5.63
C SER A 61 8.13 -7.96 6.29
N LEU A 62 8.04 -9.22 6.68
CA LEU A 62 6.92 -9.76 7.46
C LEU A 62 7.19 -9.65 8.97
N SER A 63 7.56 -8.47 9.42
CA SER A 63 7.76 -8.13 10.82
C SER A 63 6.43 -7.98 11.57
N LEU A 64 6.49 -7.85 12.89
CA LEU A 64 5.33 -7.53 13.72
C LEU A 64 4.62 -6.25 13.23
N LEU A 65 5.38 -5.23 12.82
CA LEU A 65 4.81 -3.98 12.32
C LEU A 65 3.95 -4.19 11.08
N THR A 66 4.39 -5.04 10.14
CA THR A 66 3.59 -5.41 8.97
C THR A 66 2.34 -6.20 9.35
N VAL A 67 2.45 -7.12 10.30
CA VAL A 67 1.28 -7.84 10.85
C VAL A 67 0.28 -6.87 11.48
N MET A 68 0.75 -5.92 12.31
CA MET A 68 -0.10 -4.88 12.91
C MET A 68 -0.81 -4.03 11.86
N ALA A 69 -0.12 -3.67 10.78
CA ALA A 69 -0.70 -2.92 9.66
C ALA A 69 -1.81 -3.73 8.98
N LEU A 70 -1.57 -5.01 8.65
CA LEU A 70 -2.55 -5.90 8.02
C LEU A 70 -3.76 -6.17 8.93
N VAL A 71 -3.55 -6.30 10.24
CA VAL A 71 -4.63 -6.45 11.23
C VAL A 71 -5.48 -5.18 11.33
N SER A 72 -4.88 -4.02 11.12
CA SER A 72 -5.55 -2.71 11.21
C SER A 72 -6.27 -2.30 9.93
N SER A 73 -5.97 -2.96 8.82
CA SER A 73 -6.43 -2.55 7.49
C SER A 73 -7.71 -3.29 7.07
N ASN A 74 -8.54 -2.61 6.27
CA ASN A 74 -9.69 -3.21 5.59
C ASN A 74 -9.27 -3.88 4.28
N SER A 75 -8.28 -3.31 3.61
CA SER A 75 -7.81 -3.83 2.32
C SER A 75 -6.32 -3.59 2.11
N LEU A 76 -5.73 -4.38 1.24
CA LEU A 76 -4.33 -4.35 0.87
C LEU A 76 -4.19 -4.01 -0.60
N LEU A 77 -3.44 -2.96 -0.89
CA LEU A 77 -2.90 -2.64 -2.20
C LEU A 77 -1.47 -3.15 -2.28
N VAL A 78 -1.14 -3.94 -3.31
CA VAL A 78 0.17 -4.55 -3.49
C VAL A 78 0.91 -3.89 -4.66
N PRO A 79 1.89 -3.00 -4.42
CA PRO A 79 2.80 -2.57 -5.47
C PRO A 79 3.73 -3.72 -5.84
N LEU A 80 3.76 -4.11 -7.12
CA LEU A 80 4.59 -5.20 -7.63
C LEU A 80 5.57 -4.66 -8.67
N GLN A 81 6.85 -4.72 -8.38
CA GLN A 81 7.87 -4.39 -9.38
C GLN A 81 7.91 -5.47 -10.46
N THR A 82 8.00 -5.07 -11.74
CA THR A 82 8.03 -6.00 -12.88
C THR A 82 9.42 -6.60 -13.10
N GLU A 83 9.93 -7.34 -12.10
CA GLU A 83 11.25 -7.96 -12.07
C GLU A 83 11.15 -9.48 -11.86
N PHE A 84 12.25 -10.21 -12.05
CA PHE A 84 12.29 -11.68 -12.14
C PHE A 84 11.62 -12.41 -10.95
N PHE A 85 11.91 -12.00 -9.73
CA PHE A 85 11.35 -12.66 -8.54
C PHE A 85 9.98 -12.13 -8.09
N ALA A 86 9.36 -11.26 -8.88
CA ALA A 86 8.12 -10.58 -8.50
C ALA A 86 6.98 -11.55 -8.15
N LEU A 87 6.75 -12.54 -8.99
CA LEU A 87 5.63 -13.49 -8.82
C LEU A 87 5.86 -14.48 -7.70
N GLU A 88 7.12 -14.89 -7.47
CA GLU A 88 7.46 -15.71 -6.31
C GLU A 88 7.19 -14.95 -5.01
N GLY A 89 7.68 -13.71 -4.91
CA GLY A 89 7.42 -12.85 -3.76
C GLY A 89 5.93 -12.61 -3.54
N LEU A 90 5.18 -12.37 -4.62
CA LEU A 90 3.73 -12.21 -4.55
C LEU A 90 3.03 -13.46 -4.04
N THR A 91 3.44 -14.64 -4.50
CA THR A 91 2.88 -15.92 -4.03
C THR A 91 3.13 -16.14 -2.53
N GLN A 92 4.32 -15.81 -2.04
CA GLN A 92 4.63 -15.89 -0.60
C GLN A 92 3.79 -14.89 0.21
N LEU A 93 3.63 -13.67 -0.30
CA LEU A 93 2.76 -12.66 0.31
C LEU A 93 1.32 -13.16 0.42
N MET A 94 0.76 -13.75 -0.66
CA MET A 94 -0.61 -14.28 -0.65
C MET A 94 -0.80 -15.33 0.44
N LYS A 95 0.14 -16.26 0.60
CA LYS A 95 0.08 -17.27 1.67
C LYS A 95 0.07 -16.64 3.06
N THR A 96 0.81 -15.55 3.24
CA THR A 96 0.84 -14.84 4.52
C THR A 96 -0.46 -14.10 4.78
N ILE A 97 -1.01 -13.44 3.77
CA ILE A 97 -2.30 -12.76 3.87
C ILE A 97 -3.40 -13.76 4.27
N GLU A 98 -3.45 -14.93 3.66
CA GLU A 98 -4.43 -15.96 4.02
C GLU A 98 -4.29 -16.42 5.49
N ARG A 99 -3.08 -16.57 6.01
CA ARG A 99 -2.86 -16.87 7.43
C ARG A 99 -3.37 -15.77 8.34
N ILE A 100 -3.13 -14.50 7.98
CA ILE A 100 -3.61 -13.34 8.74
C ILE A 100 -5.15 -13.27 8.69
N LYS A 101 -5.75 -13.51 7.54
CA LYS A 101 -7.21 -13.57 7.40
C LYS A 101 -7.83 -14.62 8.30
N VAL A 102 -7.28 -15.82 8.32
CA VAL A 102 -7.82 -16.92 9.13
C VAL A 102 -7.71 -16.64 10.63
N SER A 103 -6.62 -16.00 11.07
CA SER A 103 -6.29 -15.94 12.50
C SER A 103 -6.54 -14.59 13.16
N LEU A 104 -6.39 -13.48 12.41
CA LEU A 104 -6.31 -12.13 13.01
C LEU A 104 -7.25 -11.10 12.38
N ASN A 105 -7.52 -11.17 11.07
CA ASN A 105 -8.36 -10.21 10.36
C ASN A 105 -9.15 -10.87 9.22
N PRO A 106 -10.28 -11.54 9.51
CA PRO A 106 -11.09 -12.24 8.50
C PRO A 106 -11.61 -11.34 7.38
N ASP A 107 -11.80 -10.05 7.66
CA ASP A 107 -12.38 -9.08 6.73
C ASP A 107 -11.34 -8.48 5.78
N LEU A 108 -10.04 -8.78 5.95
CA LEU A 108 -8.98 -8.24 5.11
C LEU A 108 -9.16 -8.68 3.65
N LYS A 109 -9.23 -7.73 2.74
CA LYS A 109 -9.39 -7.97 1.30
C LYS A 109 -8.13 -7.56 0.55
N ILE A 110 -7.82 -8.26 -0.54
CA ILE A 110 -6.82 -7.79 -1.50
C ILE A 110 -7.55 -6.83 -2.43
N ARG A 111 -7.21 -5.55 -2.34
CA ARG A 111 -7.80 -4.49 -3.15
C ARG A 111 -7.34 -4.59 -4.59
N GLY A 112 -6.06 -4.81 -4.78
CA GLY A 112 -5.49 -4.99 -6.10
C GLY A 112 -3.97 -5.02 -6.09
N ILE A 113 -3.42 -5.32 -7.26
CA ILE A 113 -1.99 -5.38 -7.53
C ILE A 113 -1.67 -4.29 -8.54
N LEU A 114 -0.79 -3.36 -8.17
CA LEU A 114 -0.32 -2.28 -9.03
C LEU A 114 1.06 -2.61 -9.55
N LEU A 115 1.19 -2.81 -10.86
CA LEU A 115 2.49 -3.04 -11.48
C LEU A 115 3.30 -1.74 -11.51
N THR A 116 4.53 -1.82 -11.00
CA THR A 116 5.42 -0.67 -10.88
C THR A 116 6.76 -0.95 -11.53
N MET A 117 7.59 0.11 -11.69
CA MET A 117 8.92 0.03 -12.33
C MET A 117 8.87 -0.59 -13.73
N TYR A 118 7.75 -0.44 -14.41
CA TYR A 118 7.52 -1.04 -15.72
C TYR A 118 8.36 -0.38 -16.81
N ASP A 119 9.14 -1.17 -17.52
CA ASP A 119 9.92 -0.71 -18.68
C ASP A 119 9.45 -1.44 -19.95
N LYS A 120 8.77 -0.70 -20.85
CA LYS A 120 8.25 -1.24 -22.12
C LYS A 120 9.33 -1.83 -23.03
N ARG A 121 10.60 -1.42 -22.86
CA ARG A 121 11.73 -1.92 -23.64
C ARG A 121 12.25 -3.27 -23.12
N ASN A 122 11.88 -3.64 -21.90
CA ASN A 122 12.32 -4.86 -21.24
C ASN A 122 11.28 -5.97 -21.44
N LYS A 123 11.64 -7.02 -22.17
CA LYS A 123 10.77 -8.19 -22.40
C LYS A 123 10.34 -8.87 -21.10
N LEU A 124 11.21 -8.86 -20.08
CA LEU A 124 10.90 -9.41 -18.76
C LEU A 124 9.70 -8.67 -18.12
N SER A 125 9.68 -7.32 -18.19
CA SER A 125 8.55 -6.56 -17.64
C SER A 125 7.22 -6.95 -18.29
N SER A 126 7.20 -7.13 -19.61
CA SER A 126 6.00 -7.56 -20.32
C SER A 126 5.61 -9.01 -20.01
N GLN A 127 6.58 -9.87 -19.76
CA GLN A 127 6.33 -11.25 -19.36
C GLN A 127 5.73 -11.31 -17.95
N VAL A 128 6.32 -10.60 -17.00
CA VAL A 128 5.81 -10.52 -15.60
C VAL A 128 4.40 -9.90 -15.58
N GLU A 129 4.16 -8.86 -16.38
CA GLU A 129 2.81 -8.28 -16.52
C GLU A 129 1.80 -9.32 -17.01
N LYS A 130 2.14 -10.04 -18.09
CA LYS A 130 1.26 -11.07 -18.64
C LYS A 130 0.96 -12.15 -17.61
N GLU A 131 1.98 -12.72 -16.98
CA GLU A 131 1.82 -13.78 -15.98
C GLU A 131 1.01 -13.29 -14.77
N ALA A 132 1.24 -12.04 -14.30
CA ALA A 132 0.45 -11.46 -13.22
C ALA A 132 -1.02 -11.34 -13.60
N ARG A 133 -1.34 -10.87 -14.82
CA ARG A 133 -2.71 -10.76 -15.32
C ARG A 133 -3.36 -12.12 -15.54
N ASP A 134 -2.62 -13.09 -16.08
CA ASP A 134 -3.12 -14.46 -16.31
C ASP A 134 -3.47 -15.14 -14.97
N TYR A 135 -2.69 -14.92 -13.91
CA TYR A 135 -2.86 -15.58 -12.62
C TYR A 135 -3.84 -14.85 -11.68
N PHE A 136 -3.78 -13.52 -11.63
CA PHE A 136 -4.56 -12.71 -10.69
C PHE A 136 -5.75 -11.99 -11.34
N SER A 137 -5.85 -12.03 -12.67
CA SER A 137 -6.96 -11.50 -13.46
C SER A 137 -7.38 -10.08 -13.05
N GLU A 138 -8.62 -9.90 -12.64
CA GLU A 138 -9.23 -8.61 -12.27
C GLU A 138 -8.58 -7.90 -11.08
N LYS A 139 -7.73 -8.61 -10.31
CA LYS A 139 -7.00 -7.99 -9.19
C LYS A 139 -5.81 -7.15 -9.66
N VAL A 140 -5.36 -7.27 -10.91
CA VAL A 140 -4.27 -6.45 -11.44
C VAL A 140 -4.84 -5.20 -12.09
N TYR A 141 -4.48 -4.02 -11.56
CA TYR A 141 -4.89 -2.75 -12.15
C TYR A 141 -4.49 -2.64 -13.62
N SER A 142 -5.35 -2.02 -14.42
CA SER A 142 -5.07 -1.76 -15.84
C SER A 142 -3.90 -0.79 -15.98
N THR A 143 -3.85 0.20 -15.11
CA THR A 143 -2.77 1.17 -15.02
C THR A 143 -1.48 0.52 -14.54
N VAL A 144 -0.35 0.87 -15.18
CA VAL A 144 1.00 0.50 -14.76
C VAL A 144 1.82 1.75 -14.46
N ILE A 145 2.68 1.71 -13.45
CA ILE A 145 3.59 2.81 -13.11
C ILE A 145 4.94 2.55 -13.81
N PRO A 146 5.34 3.40 -14.75
CA PRO A 146 6.57 3.20 -15.50
C PRO A 146 7.80 3.48 -14.63
N ARG A 147 8.93 2.85 -14.97
CA ARG A 147 10.24 3.28 -14.50
C ARG A 147 10.47 4.72 -14.95
N ASN A 148 10.65 5.63 -14.01
CA ASN A 148 10.79 7.06 -14.31
C ASN A 148 11.72 7.73 -13.31
N VAL A 149 12.74 8.45 -13.82
CA VAL A 149 13.75 9.11 -13.00
C VAL A 149 13.13 10.13 -12.05
N ARG A 150 12.09 10.86 -12.47
CA ARG A 150 11.42 11.86 -11.63
C ARG A 150 10.78 11.26 -10.37
N LEU A 151 10.30 10.01 -10.46
CA LEU A 151 9.81 9.28 -9.28
C LEU A 151 10.91 9.03 -8.24
N SER A 152 12.14 8.80 -8.71
CA SER A 152 13.29 8.56 -7.82
C SER A 152 13.91 9.87 -7.29
N GLU A 153 13.80 10.95 -8.03
CA GLU A 153 14.33 12.27 -7.64
C GLU A 153 13.46 12.99 -6.63
N ALA A 154 12.14 12.96 -6.79
CA ALA A 154 11.19 13.71 -5.97
C ALA A 154 11.40 13.54 -4.46
N PRO A 155 11.64 12.32 -3.91
CA PRO A 155 11.90 12.13 -2.49
C PRO A 155 13.15 12.87 -1.99
N SER A 156 14.20 13.02 -2.81
CA SER A 156 15.43 13.76 -2.43
C SER A 156 15.16 15.26 -2.24
N HIS A 157 14.08 15.77 -2.81
CA HIS A 157 13.60 17.13 -2.64
C HIS A 157 12.49 17.24 -1.56
N GLY A 158 12.18 16.14 -0.86
CA GLY A 158 11.10 16.12 0.13
C GLY A 158 9.72 16.40 -0.46
N MET A 159 9.51 16.10 -1.75
CA MET A 159 8.27 16.39 -2.48
C MET A 159 7.65 15.13 -3.07
N PRO A 160 6.31 15.03 -3.09
CA PRO A 160 5.63 14.07 -3.94
C PRO A 160 5.92 14.37 -5.42
N VAL A 161 6.08 13.33 -6.24
CA VAL A 161 6.33 13.50 -7.68
C VAL A 161 5.25 14.34 -8.37
N LEU A 162 4.02 14.25 -7.91
CA LEU A 162 2.87 15.02 -8.43
C LEU A 162 3.05 16.54 -8.30
N ILE A 163 3.89 16.98 -7.37
CA ILE A 163 4.26 18.38 -7.16
C ILE A 163 5.60 18.68 -7.81
N TYR A 164 6.55 17.75 -7.69
CA TYR A 164 7.90 17.89 -8.24
C TYR A 164 7.91 18.02 -9.78
N ASP A 165 7.19 17.12 -10.47
CA ASP A 165 7.00 17.16 -11.92
C ASP A 165 5.64 16.55 -12.29
N LYS A 166 4.61 17.38 -12.36
CA LYS A 166 3.24 16.98 -12.69
C LYS A 166 3.10 16.39 -14.10
N THR A 167 4.02 16.72 -15.00
CA THR A 167 3.91 16.39 -16.43
C THR A 167 4.64 15.10 -16.79
N CYS A 168 5.50 14.60 -15.94
CA CYS A 168 6.26 13.38 -16.20
C CYS A 168 5.35 12.14 -16.32
N PRO A 169 5.81 11.10 -17.04
CA PRO A 169 5.03 9.86 -17.20
C PRO A 169 4.64 9.21 -15.87
N GLY A 170 5.51 9.26 -14.86
CA GLY A 170 5.24 8.75 -13.53
C GLY A 170 4.04 9.43 -12.88
N SER A 171 4.00 10.76 -12.85
CA SER A 171 2.89 11.54 -12.29
C SER A 171 1.58 11.24 -13.02
N LYS A 172 1.60 11.24 -14.35
CA LYS A 172 0.41 10.93 -15.15
C LYS A 172 -0.14 9.53 -14.84
N SER A 173 0.75 8.55 -14.71
CA SER A 173 0.33 7.18 -14.37
C SER A 173 -0.26 7.08 -12.96
N TYR A 174 0.28 7.82 -11.98
CA TYR A 174 -0.32 7.86 -10.64
C TYR A 174 -1.69 8.54 -10.64
N PHE A 175 -1.91 9.60 -11.42
CA PHE A 175 -3.25 10.16 -11.58
C PHE A 175 -4.21 9.15 -12.21
N SER A 176 -3.82 8.50 -13.32
CA SER A 176 -4.66 7.46 -13.95
C SER A 176 -4.97 6.30 -13.00
N PHE A 177 -3.99 5.88 -12.19
CA PHE A 177 -4.19 4.87 -11.17
C PHE A 177 -5.18 5.33 -10.10
N THR A 178 -5.09 6.58 -9.65
CA THR A 178 -6.02 7.13 -8.67
C THR A 178 -7.44 7.14 -9.21
N ASP A 179 -7.63 7.55 -10.46
CA ASP A 179 -8.95 7.53 -11.11
C ASP A 179 -9.50 6.09 -11.21
N GLU A 180 -8.66 5.12 -11.60
CA GLU A 180 -9.04 3.71 -11.67
C GLU A 180 -9.41 3.15 -10.28
N PHE A 181 -8.60 3.46 -9.26
CA PHE A 181 -8.84 3.06 -7.87
C PHE A 181 -10.18 3.62 -7.34
N MET A 182 -10.43 4.91 -7.53
CA MET A 182 -11.65 5.58 -7.05
C MET A 182 -12.90 5.08 -7.76
N ASN A 183 -12.82 4.79 -9.06
CA ASN A 183 -13.95 4.22 -9.82
C ASN A 183 -14.32 2.82 -9.31
N GLN A 184 -13.32 1.99 -8.95
CA GLN A 184 -13.60 0.68 -8.35
C GLN A 184 -14.25 0.80 -6.96
N GLU A 185 -13.88 1.82 -6.15
CA GLU A 185 -14.53 2.10 -4.86
C GLU A 185 -16.02 2.42 -5.03
N SER A 186 -16.33 3.31 -5.97
CA SER A 186 -17.72 3.72 -6.25
C SER A 186 -18.60 2.54 -6.66
N THR A 187 -18.04 1.58 -7.40
CA THR A 187 -18.77 0.38 -7.83
C THR A 187 -19.04 -0.59 -6.68
N ILE A 188 -18.12 -0.72 -5.74
CA ILE A 188 -18.28 -1.60 -4.56
C ILE A 188 -19.24 -0.98 -3.54
N GLY A 189 -19.17 0.34 -3.32
CA GLY A 189 -20.06 1.07 -2.40
C GLY A 189 -21.53 1.11 -2.87
N SER A 190 -21.77 0.97 -4.17
CA SER A 190 -23.13 0.92 -4.74
C SER A 190 -23.75 -0.49 -4.74
N ALA A 191 -22.98 -1.52 -4.42
CA ALA A 191 -23.41 -2.92 -4.39
C ALA A 191 -23.61 -3.49 -2.97
N ALA A 192 -23.41 -2.67 -1.94
CA ALA A 192 -23.60 -2.98 -0.52
C ALA A 192 -24.81 -2.23 0.06
#